data_043bdc00518dc346c4ff57437124b4cb
#
_entry.id   043bdc00518dc346c4ff57437124b4cb
#
_cell.length_a   1.000
_cell.length_b   1.000
_cell.length_c   1.000
_cell.angle_alpha   90.00
_cell.angle_beta   90.00
_cell.angle_gamma   90.00
#
_symmetry.space_group_name_H-M   'P 1'
#
loop_
_entity.id
_entity.type
_entity.pdbx_description
1 polymer ?
#
loop_
_entity_poly.entity_id
_entity_poly.type
_entity_poly.pdbx_seq_one_letter_code
_entity_poly.pdbx_strand_id
1 'polypeptide(L)' 'MEKVIIKIKTENAAFEEVGVGNELARILKDMADQLEDAYNFPKTLMDLNGNKVGTVEYE' A
#
# COMPACT_ATOMS: atom_id res chain seq x y z
N MET A 1 -10.54 -1.99 -17.53
CA MET A 1 -10.14 -2.51 -16.21
C MET A 1 -11.37 -2.95 -15.45
N GLU A 2 -11.43 -4.21 -15.07
CA GLU A 2 -12.60 -4.76 -14.38
C GLU A 2 -12.41 -4.85 -12.87
N LYS A 3 -11.19 -5.00 -12.41
CA LYS A 3 -10.92 -5.07 -10.98
C LYS A 3 -9.48 -4.71 -10.64
N VAL A 4 -9.31 -4.31 -9.39
CA VAL A 4 -8.00 -4.00 -8.81
C VAL A 4 -7.77 -4.98 -7.68
N ILE A 5 -6.58 -5.58 -7.65
CA ILE A 5 -6.18 -6.52 -6.60
C ILE A 5 -5.01 -5.95 -5.84
N ILE A 6 -5.18 -5.76 -4.55
CA ILE A 6 -4.15 -5.21 -3.66
C ILE A 6 -3.71 -6.32 -2.71
N LYS A 7 -2.41 -6.64 -2.73
CA LYS A 7 -1.82 -7.64 -1.84
C LYS A 7 -0.79 -6.96 -0.96
N ILE A 8 -0.88 -7.13 0.34
CA ILE A 8 0.04 -6.54 1.31
C ILE A 8 0.46 -7.59 2.31
N LYS A 9 1.78 -7.78 2.48
CA LYS A 9 2.34 -8.63 3.53
C LYS A 9 2.52 -7.79 4.79
N THR A 10 2.04 -8.28 5.91
CA THR A 10 2.02 -7.52 7.16
C THR A 10 3.00 -8.05 8.20
N GLU A 11 4.05 -8.73 7.76
CA GLU A 11 5.03 -9.36 8.65
C GLU A 11 6.20 -8.46 9.06
N ASN A 12 6.42 -7.36 8.33
CA ASN A 12 7.55 -6.48 8.57
C ASN A 12 7.45 -5.75 9.91
N ALA A 13 8.63 -5.35 10.42
CA ALA A 13 8.73 -4.64 11.71
C ALA A 13 7.86 -3.39 11.80
N ALA A 14 7.69 -2.66 10.69
CA ALA A 14 6.84 -1.47 10.67
C ALA A 14 5.42 -1.77 11.14
N PHE A 15 4.89 -2.93 10.77
CA PHE A 15 3.53 -3.32 11.18
C PHE A 15 3.44 -3.65 12.66
N GLU A 16 4.50 -4.18 13.24
CA GLU A 16 4.57 -4.43 14.66
C GLU A 16 4.71 -3.14 15.47
N GLU A 17 5.56 -2.23 15.00
CA GLU A 17 5.87 -0.99 15.70
C GLU A 17 4.68 -0.04 15.78
N VAL A 18 3.96 0.12 14.69
CA VAL A 18 2.85 1.07 14.64
C VAL A 18 1.47 0.42 14.68
N GLY A 19 1.42 -0.91 14.63
CA GLY A 19 0.18 -1.67 14.58
C GLY A 19 -0.27 -1.94 13.15
N VAL A 20 -0.77 -3.17 12.89
CA VAL A 20 -1.15 -3.61 11.55
C VAL A 20 -2.21 -2.68 10.95
N GLY A 21 -3.25 -2.35 11.70
CA GLY A 21 -4.32 -1.48 11.21
C GLY A 21 -3.83 -0.08 10.88
N ASN A 22 -2.99 0.48 11.73
CA ASN A 22 -2.45 1.83 11.53
C ASN A 22 -1.56 1.90 10.30
N GLU A 23 -0.68 0.90 10.13
CA GLU A 23 0.22 0.88 8.98
C GLU A 23 -0.54 0.63 7.67
N LEU A 24 -1.51 -0.29 7.67
CA LEU A 24 -2.37 -0.50 6.52
C LEU A 24 -3.11 0.77 6.14
N ALA A 25 -3.66 1.48 7.12
CA ALA A 25 -4.38 2.73 6.86
C ALA A 25 -3.45 3.76 6.23
N ARG A 26 -2.23 3.89 6.74
CA ARG A 26 -1.24 4.82 6.16
C ARG A 26 -0.94 4.49 4.70
N ILE A 27 -0.66 3.21 4.42
CA ILE A 27 -0.34 2.76 3.06
C ILE A 27 -1.50 3.03 2.11
N LEU A 28 -2.73 2.72 2.54
CA LEU A 28 -3.90 2.91 1.69
C LEU A 28 -4.23 4.39 1.47
N LYS A 29 -4.00 5.24 2.46
CA LYS A 29 -4.17 6.68 2.31
C LYS A 29 -3.15 7.27 1.36
N ASP A 30 -1.90 6.83 1.43
CA ASP A 30 -0.86 7.26 0.49
C ASP A 30 -1.22 6.84 -0.93
N MET A 31 -1.73 5.61 -1.10
CA MET A 31 -2.20 5.14 -2.39
C MET A 31 -3.34 6.00 -2.92
N ALA A 32 -4.30 6.34 -2.06
CA ALA A 32 -5.43 7.17 -2.43
C ALA A 32 -4.96 8.55 -2.91
N ASP A 33 -4.00 9.15 -2.19
CA ASP A 33 -3.44 10.44 -2.57
C ASP A 33 -2.75 10.39 -3.93
N GLN A 34 -2.00 9.34 -4.20
CA GLN A 34 -1.34 9.16 -5.50
C GLN A 34 -2.35 9.03 -6.63
N LEU A 35 -3.44 8.32 -6.41
CA LEU A 35 -4.50 8.19 -7.41
C LEU A 35 -5.17 9.52 -7.71
N GLU A 36 -5.42 10.32 -6.69
CA GLU A 36 -6.08 11.61 -6.86
C GLU A 36 -5.19 12.63 -7.55
N ASP A 37 -3.92 12.69 -7.16
CA ASP A 37 -3.00 13.72 -7.65
C ASP A 37 -2.42 13.43 -9.02
N ALA A 38 -2.04 12.18 -9.27
CA ALA A 38 -1.28 11.82 -10.46
C ALA A 38 -2.06 11.06 -11.52
N TYR A 39 -3.29 10.65 -11.23
CA TYR A 39 -4.07 9.77 -12.08
C TYR A 39 -3.33 8.48 -12.42
N ASN A 40 -2.34 8.13 -11.61
CA ASN A 40 -1.52 6.95 -11.80
C ASN A 40 -1.77 5.95 -10.69
N PHE A 41 -1.91 4.70 -11.08
CA PHE A 41 -2.00 3.62 -10.12
C PHE A 41 -0.59 3.21 -9.70
N PRO A 42 -0.26 3.22 -8.41
CA PRO A 42 1.02 2.66 -7.98
C PRO A 42 1.02 1.15 -8.24
N LYS A 43 2.17 0.60 -8.60
CA LYS A 43 2.31 -0.85 -8.81
C LYS A 43 2.83 -1.55 -7.57
N THR A 44 3.55 -0.82 -6.74
CA THR A 44 4.14 -1.35 -5.52
C THR A 44 3.77 -0.48 -4.34
N LEU A 45 3.68 -1.11 -3.17
CA LEU A 45 3.39 -0.44 -1.92
C LEU A 45 4.55 -0.63 -0.96
N MET A 46 4.92 0.43 -0.26
CA MET A 46 6.06 0.45 0.66
C MET A 46 5.60 0.64 2.09
N ASP A 47 6.34 0.05 3.03
CA ASP A 47 6.09 0.28 4.44
C ASP A 47 6.74 1.61 4.88
N LEU A 48 6.59 1.95 6.16
CA LEU A 48 7.12 3.17 6.75
C LEU A 48 8.65 3.28 6.59
N ASN A 49 9.34 2.15 6.55
CA ASN A 49 10.79 2.08 6.44
C ASN A 49 11.30 2.02 5.00
N GLY A 50 10.40 2.09 4.03
CA GLY A 50 10.77 2.06 2.62
C GLY A 50 10.95 0.67 2.04
N ASN A 51 10.51 -0.37 2.73
CA ASN A 51 10.55 -1.74 2.22
C ASN A 51 9.30 -2.05 1.41
N LYS A 52 9.48 -2.76 0.28
CA LYS A 52 8.34 -3.20 -0.51
C LYS A 52 7.56 -4.27 0.26
N VAL A 53 6.28 -4.00 0.51
CA VAL A 53 5.42 -4.92 1.25
C VAL A 53 4.21 -5.38 0.44
N GLY A 54 3.95 -4.75 -0.69
CA GLY A 54 2.76 -5.11 -1.45
C GLY A 54 2.83 -4.77 -2.92
N THR A 55 1.85 -5.28 -3.63
CA THR A 55 1.67 -5.05 -5.06
C THR A 55 0.22 -4.69 -5.36
N VAL A 56 0.03 -3.95 -6.46
CA VAL A 56 -1.29 -3.61 -6.98
C VAL A 56 -1.38 -4.14 -8.39
N GLU A 57 -2.38 -4.97 -8.66
CA GLU A 57 -2.60 -5.58 -9.97
C GLU A 57 -3.92 -5.08 -10.55
N TYR A 58 -3.95 -4.86 -11.86
CA TYR A 58 -5.11 -4.35 -12.58
C TYR A 58 -5.53 -5.38 -13.63
N GLU A 59 -6.79 -5.74 -13.60
CA GLU A 59 -7.34 -6.69 -14.58
C GLU A 59 -8.51 -6.08 -15.33
#